data_761f99ec358b862467c72d2bc09a35ea
#
_entry.id   761f99ec358b862467c72d2bc09a35ea
#
_cell.length_a   1.000
_cell.length_b   1.000
_cell.length_c   1.000
_cell.angle_alpha   90.00
_cell.angle_beta   90.00
_cell.angle_gamma   90.00
#
_symmetry.space_group_name_H-M   'P 1'
#
loop_
_entity.id
_entity.type
_entity.pdbx_description
1 polymer ?
#
loop_
_entity_poly.entity_id
_entity_poly.type
_entity_poly.pdbx_seq_one_letter_code
_entity_poly.pdbx_strand_id
1 'polypeptide(L)'
;EQVDETWFFNVVQHVLDPQEQLELAKKTSKVIRVFESIGSVTDTAHPHYITKETFTDVLGDFGQIYKGGTEPGFHGADCYYGNWYASDNV
;
A
#
# COMPACT_ATOMS: atom_id res chain seq x y z
N GLU A 1 16.05 -9.05 -10.17
CA GLU A 1 16.39 -7.75 -10.74
C GLU A 1 15.74 -6.64 -9.97
N GLN A 2 16.47 -5.55 -9.70
CA GLN A 2 15.99 -4.47 -8.88
C GLN A 2 15.47 -3.31 -9.73
N VAL A 3 14.37 -2.72 -9.30
CA VAL A 3 13.80 -1.54 -9.95
C VAL A 3 13.98 -0.33 -9.04
N ASP A 4 13.93 0.86 -9.61
CA ASP A 4 14.11 2.07 -8.83
C ASP A 4 12.91 2.34 -7.93
N GLU A 5 11.69 2.23 -8.46
CA GLU A 5 10.48 2.53 -7.70
C GLU A 5 9.38 1.55 -8.05
N THR A 6 8.56 1.24 -7.05
CA THR A 6 7.31 0.52 -7.25
C THR A 6 6.20 1.35 -6.61
N TRP A 7 5.12 1.53 -7.33
CA TRP A 7 4.01 2.39 -6.91
C TRP A 7 2.77 1.54 -6.68
N PHE A 8 2.16 1.74 -5.53
CA PHE A 8 0.87 1.13 -5.18
C PHE A 8 -0.14 2.25 -5.01
N PHE A 9 -0.88 2.52 -6.05
CA PHE A 9 -1.86 3.60 -6.07
C PHE A 9 -3.24 2.98 -6.25
N ASN A 10 -3.90 2.67 -5.12
CA ASN A 10 -5.27 2.16 -5.11
C ASN A 10 -5.40 0.83 -5.87
N VAL A 11 -4.42 -0.04 -5.74
CA VAL A 11 -4.40 -1.33 -6.47
C VAL A 11 -4.29 -2.53 -5.54
N VAL A 12 -3.77 -2.35 -4.32
CA VAL A 12 -3.47 -3.49 -3.44
C VAL A 12 -4.73 -4.27 -3.09
N GLN A 13 -5.86 -3.59 -2.98
CA GLN A 13 -7.12 -4.23 -2.66
C GLN A 13 -7.64 -5.13 -3.77
N HIS A 14 -7.07 -5.03 -4.97
CA HIS A 14 -7.51 -5.82 -6.13
C HIS A 14 -6.64 -7.05 -6.39
N VAL A 15 -5.48 -7.17 -5.75
CA VAL A 15 -4.59 -8.28 -6.02
C VAL A 15 -4.99 -9.49 -5.18
N LEU A 16 -4.56 -10.67 -5.60
CA LEU A 16 -4.93 -11.91 -4.92
C LEU A 16 -4.26 -12.02 -3.55
N ASP A 17 -3.02 -11.59 -3.44
CA ASP A 17 -2.25 -11.70 -2.19
C ASP A 17 -1.47 -10.40 -2.00
N PRO A 18 -2.06 -9.43 -1.30
CA PRO A 18 -1.37 -8.16 -1.06
C PRO A 18 -0.05 -8.31 -0.32
N GLN A 19 0.03 -9.21 0.65
CA GLN A 19 1.25 -9.41 1.41
C GLN A 19 2.38 -9.91 0.52
N GLU A 20 2.08 -10.87 -0.34
CA GLU A 20 3.08 -11.41 -1.26
C GLU A 20 3.58 -10.33 -2.22
N GLN A 21 2.68 -9.51 -2.72
CA GLN A 21 3.07 -8.43 -3.62
C GLN A 21 3.96 -7.41 -2.93
N LEU A 22 3.65 -7.08 -1.68
CA LEU A 22 4.46 -6.15 -0.91
C LEU A 22 5.83 -6.75 -0.57
N GLU A 23 5.86 -8.03 -0.24
CA GLU A 23 7.13 -8.70 0.03
C GLU A 23 8.02 -8.71 -1.21
N LEU A 24 7.43 -8.99 -2.36
CA LEU A 24 8.18 -8.98 -3.61
C LEU A 24 8.71 -7.58 -3.91
N ALA A 25 7.88 -6.56 -3.76
CA ALA A 25 8.29 -5.18 -3.99
C ALA A 25 9.43 -4.79 -3.04
N LYS A 26 9.34 -5.22 -1.78
CA LYS A 26 10.37 -4.93 -0.79
C LYS A 26 11.72 -5.49 -1.21
N LYS A 27 11.72 -6.68 -1.81
CA LYS A 27 12.96 -7.32 -2.25
C LYS A 27 13.56 -6.66 -3.48
N THR A 28 12.72 -6.09 -4.33
CA THR A 28 13.15 -5.68 -5.67
C THR A 28 13.16 -4.18 -5.90
N SER A 29 12.74 -3.38 -4.92
CA SER A 29 12.59 -1.94 -5.14
C SER A 29 13.49 -1.15 -4.21
N LYS A 30 14.02 -0.05 -4.71
CA LYS A 30 14.74 0.91 -3.88
C LYS A 30 13.76 1.81 -3.14
N VAL A 31 12.64 2.13 -3.77
CA VAL A 31 11.60 2.99 -3.19
C VAL A 31 10.25 2.37 -3.49
N ILE A 32 9.39 2.34 -2.49
CA ILE A 32 7.99 1.94 -2.69
C ILE A 32 7.13 3.13 -2.29
N ARG A 33 6.28 3.57 -3.20
CA ARG A 33 5.37 4.69 -2.96
C ARG A 33 3.96 4.13 -2.83
N VAL A 34 3.30 4.47 -1.73
CA VAL A 34 1.98 3.93 -1.40
C VAL A 34 0.98 5.05 -1.28
N PHE A 35 -0.19 4.86 -1.89
CA PHE A 35 -1.34 5.75 -1.75
C PHE A 35 -2.57 4.87 -1.94
N GLU A 36 -3.05 4.28 -0.84
CA GLU A 36 -4.07 3.24 -0.90
C GLU A 36 -5.21 3.53 0.06
N SER A 37 -6.44 3.30 -0.38
CA SER A 37 -7.57 3.36 0.53
C SER A 37 -7.53 2.18 1.49
N ILE A 38 -7.92 2.43 2.74
CA ILE A 38 -7.93 1.42 3.77
C ILE A 38 -9.30 1.39 4.44
N GLY A 39 -9.64 0.25 5.04
CA GLY A 39 -10.89 0.12 5.78
C GLY A 39 -12.13 0.01 4.93
N SER A 40 -11.98 -0.24 3.64
CA SER A 40 -13.13 -0.38 2.73
C SER A 40 -13.82 -1.72 2.95
N VAL A 41 -15.12 -1.74 2.64
CA VAL A 41 -15.87 -2.98 2.64
C VAL A 41 -15.39 -3.86 1.48
N THR A 42 -15.22 -5.16 1.76
CA THR A 42 -14.81 -6.08 0.72
C THR A 42 -15.98 -6.45 -0.19
N ASP A 43 -15.68 -6.71 -1.45
CA ASP A 43 -16.65 -7.21 -2.41
C ASP A 43 -15.90 -8.00 -3.50
N THR A 44 -16.58 -8.32 -4.60
CA THR A 44 -15.96 -9.13 -5.65
C THR A 44 -14.76 -8.45 -6.29
N ALA A 45 -14.84 -7.13 -6.45
CA ALA A 45 -13.75 -6.36 -7.06
C ALA A 45 -12.65 -6.01 -6.05
N HIS A 46 -12.98 -6.07 -4.74
CA HIS A 46 -12.08 -5.70 -3.67
C HIS A 46 -12.07 -6.84 -2.64
N PRO A 47 -11.39 -7.94 -2.93
CA PRO A 47 -11.50 -9.15 -2.11
C PRO A 47 -10.83 -9.06 -0.74
N HIS A 48 -10.02 -8.04 -0.49
CA HIS A 48 -9.28 -7.94 0.76
C HIS A 48 -9.67 -6.70 1.55
N TYR A 49 -9.77 -6.88 2.87
CA TYR A 49 -9.95 -5.77 3.77
C TYR A 49 -8.58 -5.20 4.09
N ILE A 50 -8.27 -4.05 3.51
CA ILE A 50 -6.94 -3.44 3.62
C ILE A 50 -6.90 -2.50 4.81
N THR A 51 -5.87 -2.64 5.63
CA THR A 51 -5.65 -1.77 6.79
C THR A 51 -4.24 -1.22 6.74
N LYS A 52 -3.94 -0.31 7.68
CA LYS A 52 -2.57 0.18 7.83
C LYS A 52 -1.60 -0.98 8.00
N GLU A 53 -1.99 -1.99 8.77
CA GLU A 53 -1.12 -3.12 9.07
C GLU A 53 -0.80 -3.95 7.84
N THR A 54 -1.66 -3.92 6.82
CA THR A 54 -1.34 -4.58 5.56
C THR A 54 0.02 -4.13 5.06
N PHE A 55 0.35 -2.86 5.24
CA PHE A 55 1.61 -2.30 4.78
C PHE A 55 2.70 -2.36 5.85
N THR A 56 2.35 -2.05 7.09
CA THR A 56 3.36 -1.95 8.15
C THR A 56 3.90 -3.31 8.57
N ASP A 57 3.12 -4.38 8.40
CA ASP A 57 3.60 -5.72 8.72
C ASP A 57 4.74 -6.14 7.80
N VAL A 58 4.79 -5.60 6.59
CA VAL A 58 5.83 -5.92 5.63
C VAL A 58 6.92 -4.85 5.60
N LEU A 59 6.52 -3.59 5.59
CA LEU A 59 7.43 -2.47 5.31
C LEU A 59 7.82 -1.68 6.56
N GLY A 60 7.17 -1.93 7.68
CA GLY A 60 7.39 -1.14 8.86
C GLY A 60 6.56 0.14 8.83
N ASP A 61 6.72 0.95 9.85
CA ASP A 61 5.91 2.16 10.00
C ASP A 61 6.59 3.30 9.25
N PHE A 62 6.13 3.56 8.05
CA PHE A 62 6.76 4.56 7.18
C PHE A 62 5.81 5.65 6.70
N GLY A 63 4.51 5.45 6.85
CA GLY A 63 3.54 6.33 6.23
C GLY A 63 2.59 6.98 7.23
N GLN A 64 1.56 7.59 6.71
CA GLN A 64 0.57 8.31 7.50
C GLN A 64 -0.82 7.96 7.01
N ILE A 65 -1.81 8.16 7.89
CA ILE A 65 -3.21 7.99 7.52
C ILE A 65 -3.80 9.37 7.22
N TYR A 66 -4.39 9.49 6.04
CA TYR A 66 -5.11 10.67 5.63
C TYR A 66 -6.59 10.38 5.77
N LYS A 67 -7.28 11.16 6.60
CA LYS A 67 -8.70 10.96 6.81
C LYS A 67 -9.45 11.39 5.57
N GLY A 68 -10.08 10.42 4.94
CA GLY A 68 -10.72 10.64 3.66
C GLY A 68 -12.07 11.29 3.76
N GLY A 69 -12.86 11.07 2.75
CA GLY A 69 -14.20 11.61 2.67
C GLY A 69 -14.35 12.64 1.58
N THR A 70 -13.29 13.36 1.26
CA THR A 70 -13.35 14.40 0.25
C THR A 70 -12.54 14.08 -1.00
N GLU A 71 -11.63 13.13 -0.91
CA GLU A 71 -10.75 12.82 -2.03
C GLU A 71 -11.47 11.98 -3.07
N PRO A 72 -11.47 12.40 -4.34
CA PRO A 72 -12.06 11.57 -5.40
C PRO A 72 -11.41 10.21 -5.47
N GLY A 73 -12.22 9.18 -5.68
CA GLY A 73 -11.71 7.82 -5.82
C GLY A 73 -11.64 7.03 -4.54
N PHE A 74 -11.75 7.67 -3.38
CA PHE A 74 -11.72 6.94 -2.12
C PHE A 74 -13.08 6.74 -1.49
N HIS A 75 -14.11 7.40 -2.01
CA HIS A 75 -15.50 7.19 -1.60
C HIS A 75 -15.69 7.30 -0.08
N GLY A 76 -15.01 8.24 0.54
CA GLY A 76 -15.12 8.46 1.98
C GLY A 76 -14.19 7.61 2.82
N ALA A 77 -13.43 6.71 2.23
CA ALA A 77 -12.49 5.88 2.96
C ALA A 77 -11.25 6.67 3.37
N ASP A 78 -10.62 6.22 4.45
CA ASP A 78 -9.32 6.75 4.81
C ASP A 78 -8.27 6.25 3.82
N CYS A 79 -7.13 6.91 3.79
CA CYS A 79 -6.04 6.56 2.90
C CYS A 79 -4.75 6.42 3.69
N TYR A 80 -3.99 5.37 3.41
CA TYR A 80 -2.64 5.23 3.93
C TYR A 80 -1.67 5.61 2.83
N TYR A 81 -0.73 6.51 3.14
CA TYR A 81 0.21 6.96 2.13
C TYR A 81 1.58 7.18 2.73
N GLY A 82 2.59 7.08 1.88
CA GLY A 82 3.96 7.31 2.30
C GLY A 82 4.93 6.73 1.29
N ASN A 83 6.19 6.97 1.55
CA ASN A 83 7.28 6.44 0.74
C ASN A 83 8.17 5.58 1.63
N TRP A 84 8.41 4.36 1.19
CA TRP A 84 9.32 3.45 1.87
C TRP A 84 10.64 3.40 1.11
N TYR A 85 11.73 3.45 1.82
CA TYR A 85 13.07 3.44 1.23
C TYR A 85 13.82 2.22 1.74
N ALA A 86 14.48 1.51 0.83
CA ALA A 86 15.30 0.38 1.21
C ALA A 86 16.44 0.85 2.10
N SER A 87 16.65 0.16 3.20
CA SER A 87 17.64 0.58 4.19
C SER A 87 19.01 -0.02 3.95
N ASP A 88 19.11 -0.95 3.04
CA ASP A 88 20.37 -1.63 2.75
C ASP A 88 21.30 -0.82 1.88
N ASN A 89 20.86 0.34 1.48
CA ASN A 89 21.69 1.25 0.72
C ASN A 89 22.80 1.85 1.58
N VAL A 90 22.75 1.58 2.83
CA VAL A 90 23.79 2.02 3.73
C VAL A 90 25.03 1.16 3.59
#